data_1170852a1d4dcce717a754c166d6fbd9
#
_entry.id   1170852a1d4dcce717a754c166d6fbd9
#
_cell.length_a   1.000
_cell.length_b   1.000
_cell.length_c   1.000
_cell.angle_alpha   90.00
_cell.angle_beta   90.00
_cell.angle_gamma   90.00
#
_symmetry.space_group_name_H-M   'P 1'
#
loop_
_entity.id
_entity.type
_entity.pdbx_description
1 polymer ?
#
loop_
_entity_poly.entity_id
_entity_poly.type
_entity_poly.pdbx_seq_one_letter_code
_entity_poly.pdbx_strand_id
1 'polypeptide(L)'
;MARITTTVYRKSEGLVSAGSVRKGSVVLSVLFHALVFFVFQKAFPIQWVPSPLKTYRVELYRPPVADLKIDSSDEMKLAALEEAQKSENRVLEDTITLDTKDVRYVSYAGMVKARLLEQWQYPEAAKENLLEGALVVLFSLDRRGSLLGIRVLDSSGYRILDEEALRAIRQAAPFPAFPGSVAVSRLHIQARFDYRLKARRRIPPRR
;
A
#
# COMPACT_ATOMS: atom_id res chain seq x y z
N MET A 1 56.45 -9.56 -72.54
CA MET A 1 54.98 -9.73 -72.76
C MET A 1 54.41 -10.62 -71.65
N ALA A 2 53.81 -10.07 -70.65
CA ALA A 2 53.18 -10.80 -69.53
C ALA A 2 51.65 -10.74 -69.70
N ARG A 3 51.01 -11.89 -69.84
CA ARG A 3 49.55 -12.00 -69.90
C ARG A 3 49.01 -12.19 -68.46
N ILE A 4 48.16 -11.25 -68.05
CA ILE A 4 47.44 -11.35 -66.80
C ILE A 4 46.15 -12.09 -67.09
N THR A 5 45.94 -13.25 -66.45
CA THR A 5 44.72 -14.03 -66.53
C THR A 5 43.84 -13.67 -65.31
N THR A 6 42.73 -12.95 -65.52
CA THR A 6 41.77 -12.58 -64.49
C THR A 6 40.82 -13.77 -64.28
N THR A 7 40.89 -14.42 -63.12
CA THR A 7 39.91 -15.43 -62.70
C THR A 7 38.70 -14.73 -62.08
N VAL A 8 37.55 -14.82 -62.75
CA VAL A 8 36.28 -14.32 -62.23
C VAL A 8 35.72 -15.33 -61.27
N TYR A 9 35.72 -14.99 -59.97
CA TYR A 9 35.06 -15.75 -58.93
C TYR A 9 33.53 -15.49 -58.96
N ARG A 10 32.75 -16.48 -59.38
CA ARG A 10 31.29 -16.41 -59.40
C ARG A 10 30.73 -16.74 -58.02
N LYS A 11 30.35 -15.74 -57.25
CA LYS A 11 29.66 -15.87 -55.97
C LYS A 11 28.21 -16.29 -56.23
N SER A 12 27.85 -17.51 -55.87
CA SER A 12 26.48 -17.99 -55.87
C SER A 12 25.76 -17.40 -54.65
N GLU A 13 24.99 -16.33 -54.88
CA GLU A 13 24.11 -15.80 -53.86
C GLU A 13 22.84 -16.66 -53.77
N GLY A 14 22.78 -17.52 -52.77
CA GLY A 14 21.54 -18.12 -52.31
C GLY A 14 20.72 -17.05 -51.54
N LEU A 15 19.83 -16.36 -52.24
CA LEU A 15 18.84 -15.49 -51.59
C LEU A 15 17.88 -16.33 -50.73
N VAL A 16 18.26 -16.59 -49.50
CA VAL A 16 17.29 -17.02 -48.49
C VAL A 16 16.56 -15.74 -48.01
N SER A 17 15.29 -15.61 -48.39
CA SER A 17 14.44 -14.46 -48.08
C SER A 17 14.39 -14.22 -46.55
N ALA A 18 15.09 -13.21 -46.12
CA ALA A 18 15.16 -12.79 -44.71
C ALA A 18 13.79 -12.48 -44.07
N GLY A 19 12.74 -12.32 -44.86
CA GLY A 19 11.38 -12.06 -44.41
C GLY A 19 10.64 -13.32 -43.88
N SER A 20 10.98 -14.50 -44.44
CA SER A 20 10.34 -15.77 -44.03
C SER A 20 10.89 -16.27 -42.68
N VAL A 21 12.19 -16.09 -42.44
CA VAL A 21 12.84 -16.53 -41.19
C VAL A 21 12.35 -15.71 -39.99
N ARG A 22 12.12 -14.41 -40.16
CA ARG A 22 11.61 -13.52 -39.08
C ARG A 22 10.17 -13.87 -38.69
N LYS A 23 9.30 -14.19 -39.66
CA LYS A 23 7.92 -14.60 -39.39
C LYS A 23 7.86 -15.95 -38.70
N GLY A 24 8.70 -16.92 -39.11
CA GLY A 24 8.80 -18.23 -38.47
C GLY A 24 9.30 -18.15 -37.02
N SER A 25 10.26 -17.28 -36.74
CA SER A 25 10.80 -17.07 -35.39
C SER A 25 9.76 -16.48 -34.44
N VAL A 26 8.94 -15.51 -34.89
CA VAL A 26 7.86 -14.92 -34.08
C VAL A 26 6.78 -15.96 -33.78
N VAL A 27 6.36 -16.74 -34.79
CA VAL A 27 5.35 -17.81 -34.59
C VAL A 27 5.87 -18.87 -33.61
N LEU A 28 7.12 -19.28 -33.75
CA LEU A 28 7.73 -20.25 -32.83
C LEU A 28 7.81 -19.73 -31.39
N SER A 29 8.15 -18.43 -31.23
CA SER A 29 8.19 -17.78 -29.92
C SER A 29 6.80 -17.74 -29.27
N VAL A 30 5.75 -17.38 -29.99
CA VAL A 30 4.38 -17.37 -29.51
C VAL A 30 3.91 -18.77 -29.09
N LEU A 31 4.19 -19.77 -29.92
CA LEU A 31 3.86 -21.17 -29.61
C LEU A 31 4.58 -21.67 -28.36
N PHE A 32 5.85 -21.30 -28.19
CA PHE A 32 6.61 -21.65 -27.00
C PHE A 32 6.02 -21.02 -25.74
N HIS A 33 5.67 -19.73 -25.78
CA HIS A 33 5.04 -19.05 -24.62
C HIS A 33 3.66 -19.61 -24.31
N ALA A 34 2.87 -19.95 -25.33
CA ALA A 34 1.56 -20.59 -25.15
C ALA A 34 1.73 -21.99 -24.51
N LEU A 35 2.74 -22.76 -24.94
CA LEU A 35 3.03 -24.07 -24.35
C LEU A 35 3.45 -23.95 -22.89
N VAL A 36 4.36 -23.01 -22.57
CA VAL A 36 4.81 -22.76 -21.19
C VAL A 36 3.62 -22.33 -20.31
N PHE A 37 2.77 -21.46 -20.81
CA PHE A 37 1.55 -21.03 -20.10
C PHE A 37 0.59 -22.19 -19.84
N PHE A 38 0.40 -23.06 -20.84
CA PHE A 38 -0.47 -24.23 -20.70
C PHE A 38 0.10 -25.26 -19.70
N VAL A 39 1.42 -25.50 -19.74
CA VAL A 39 2.09 -26.37 -18.77
C VAL A 39 2.00 -25.77 -17.35
N PHE A 40 2.19 -24.46 -17.23
CA PHE A 40 2.05 -23.76 -15.94
C PHE A 40 0.65 -23.89 -15.36
N GLN A 41 -0.40 -23.71 -16.19
CA GLN A 41 -1.78 -23.89 -15.76
C GLN A 41 -2.09 -25.33 -15.29
N LYS A 42 -1.45 -26.33 -15.92
CA LYS A 42 -1.61 -27.74 -15.51
C LYS A 42 -0.81 -28.09 -14.25
N ALA A 43 0.39 -27.51 -14.11
CA ALA A 43 1.26 -27.75 -12.96
C ALA A 43 0.80 -26.99 -11.69
N PHE A 44 0.19 -25.82 -11.88
CA PHE A 44 -0.34 -24.99 -10.81
C PHE A 44 -1.82 -24.67 -11.07
N PRO A 45 -2.73 -25.62 -10.82
CA PRO A 45 -4.14 -25.32 -10.90
C PRO A 45 -4.45 -24.25 -9.84
N ILE A 46 -4.65 -23.00 -10.29
CA ILE A 46 -5.17 -21.94 -9.44
C ILE A 46 -6.60 -22.36 -9.12
N GLN A 47 -6.75 -23.07 -8.02
CA GLN A 47 -8.06 -23.34 -7.45
C GLN A 47 -8.56 -22.01 -6.88
N TRP A 48 -9.24 -21.24 -7.70
CA TRP A 48 -10.19 -20.25 -7.23
C TRP A 48 -11.32 -21.02 -6.55
N VAL A 49 -11.05 -21.51 -5.35
CA VAL A 49 -12.11 -21.96 -4.45
C VAL A 49 -12.63 -20.67 -3.83
N PRO A 50 -13.79 -20.14 -4.25
CA PRO A 50 -14.49 -19.18 -3.43
C PRO A 50 -14.73 -19.91 -2.11
N SER A 51 -14.09 -19.47 -1.04
CA SER A 51 -14.39 -20.00 0.29
C SER A 51 -15.89 -19.95 0.43
N PRO A 52 -16.60 -21.08 0.58
CA PRO A 52 -18.03 -21.04 0.80
C PRO A 52 -18.19 -20.20 2.06
N LEU A 53 -18.82 -19.03 1.92
CA LEU A 53 -19.25 -18.25 3.07
C LEU A 53 -20.04 -19.25 3.93
N LYS A 54 -19.47 -19.64 5.07
CA LYS A 54 -20.20 -20.45 6.04
C LYS A 54 -21.35 -19.59 6.51
N THR A 55 -22.45 -19.69 5.81
CA THR A 55 -23.72 -19.11 6.25
C THR A 55 -24.16 -19.95 7.42
N TYR A 56 -23.85 -19.51 8.62
CA TYR A 56 -24.45 -20.08 9.81
C TYR A 56 -25.91 -19.63 9.80
N ARG A 57 -26.81 -20.55 9.46
CA ARG A 57 -28.22 -20.36 9.76
C ARG A 57 -28.34 -20.51 11.27
N VAL A 58 -28.32 -19.38 11.98
CA VAL A 58 -28.71 -19.36 13.39
C VAL A 58 -30.21 -19.55 13.42
N GLU A 59 -30.67 -20.77 13.64
CA GLU A 59 -32.06 -20.99 14.08
C GLU A 59 -32.12 -20.46 15.51
N LEU A 60 -32.66 -19.26 15.62
CA LEU A 60 -33.08 -18.72 16.91
C LEU A 60 -34.23 -19.61 17.40
N TYR A 61 -33.88 -20.62 18.21
CA TYR A 61 -34.87 -21.31 19.01
C TYR A 61 -35.50 -20.28 19.93
N ARG A 62 -36.69 -19.79 19.56
CA ARG A 62 -37.52 -19.00 20.43
C ARG A 62 -38.19 -19.97 21.36
N PRO A 63 -37.78 -20.09 22.65
CA PRO A 63 -38.53 -20.89 23.61
C PRO A 63 -39.97 -20.33 23.66
N PRO A 64 -41.01 -21.17 23.83
CA PRO A 64 -42.37 -20.68 23.99
C PRO A 64 -42.39 -19.77 25.23
N VAL A 65 -42.45 -18.46 24.96
CA VAL A 65 -42.63 -17.48 26.04
C VAL A 65 -44.07 -17.62 26.46
N ALA A 66 -44.29 -18.16 27.64
CA ALA A 66 -45.57 -18.02 28.31
C ALA A 66 -45.92 -16.51 28.31
N ASP A 67 -47.16 -16.18 27.91
CA ASP A 67 -47.66 -14.82 27.74
C ASP A 67 -47.31 -13.87 28.90
N LEU A 68 -46.07 -13.40 28.93
CA LEU A 68 -45.69 -12.21 29.66
C LEU A 68 -46.16 -11.05 28.81
N LYS A 69 -47.26 -10.40 29.20
CA LYS A 69 -47.62 -9.07 28.68
C LYS A 69 -46.45 -8.13 29.01
N ILE A 70 -45.49 -8.07 28.15
CA ILE A 70 -44.45 -7.03 28.18
C ILE A 70 -45.19 -5.78 27.76
N ASP A 71 -45.32 -4.84 28.67
CA ASP A 71 -45.93 -3.54 28.40
C ASP A 71 -45.05 -2.86 27.28
N SER A 72 -45.68 -2.40 26.22
CA SER A 72 -45.00 -1.78 25.07
C SER A 72 -44.10 -0.60 25.46
N SER A 73 -44.29 -0.07 26.67
CA SER A 73 -43.44 0.96 27.29
C SER A 73 -42.03 0.43 27.67
N ASP A 74 -41.94 -0.84 28.08
CA ASP A 74 -40.68 -1.46 28.51
C ASP A 74 -39.82 -1.87 27.29
N GLU A 75 -40.44 -2.32 26.17
CA GLU A 75 -39.73 -2.57 24.92
C GLU A 75 -39.14 -1.28 24.31
N MET A 76 -39.91 -0.17 24.37
CA MET A 76 -39.46 1.14 23.88
C MET A 76 -38.29 1.68 24.75
N LYS A 77 -38.34 1.43 26.06
CA LYS A 77 -37.30 1.82 26.99
C LYS A 77 -36.02 1.00 26.80
N LEU A 78 -36.16 -0.28 26.56
CA LEU A 78 -35.04 -1.19 26.28
C LEU A 78 -34.38 -0.84 24.95
N ALA A 79 -35.17 -0.61 23.88
CA ALA A 79 -34.68 -0.14 22.59
C ALA A 79 -33.96 1.23 22.69
N ALA A 80 -34.50 2.15 23.48
CA ALA A 80 -33.85 3.45 23.73
C ALA A 80 -32.52 3.33 24.51
N LEU A 81 -32.47 2.38 25.48
CA LEU A 81 -31.23 2.09 26.20
C LEU A 81 -30.19 1.42 25.31
N GLU A 82 -30.59 0.50 24.43
CA GLU A 82 -29.69 -0.13 23.45
C GLU A 82 -29.17 0.88 22.42
N GLU A 83 -30.01 1.78 21.93
CA GLU A 83 -29.58 2.88 21.06
C GLU A 83 -28.66 3.87 21.76
N ALA A 84 -28.94 4.21 23.02
CA ALA A 84 -28.07 5.07 23.83
C ALA A 84 -26.71 4.41 24.06
N GLN A 85 -26.65 3.12 24.44
CA GLN A 85 -25.41 2.37 24.59
C GLN A 85 -24.66 2.22 23.27
N LYS A 86 -25.36 2.00 22.15
CA LYS A 86 -24.79 1.92 20.81
C LYS A 86 -24.23 3.26 20.34
N SER A 87 -24.85 4.38 20.74
CA SER A 87 -24.35 5.73 20.45
C SER A 87 -23.14 6.09 21.31
N GLU A 88 -23.12 5.66 22.57
CA GLU A 88 -22.00 5.86 23.50
C GLU A 88 -20.78 5.00 23.12
N ASN A 89 -21.01 3.84 22.54
CA ASN A 89 -19.97 2.92 22.06
C ASN A 89 -19.59 3.14 20.57
N ARG A 90 -20.13 4.16 19.93
CA ARG A 90 -19.66 4.59 18.59
C ARG A 90 -18.25 5.13 18.76
N VAL A 91 -17.29 4.34 18.37
CA VAL A 91 -15.90 4.79 18.22
C VAL A 91 -15.94 5.91 17.17
N LEU A 92 -15.92 7.16 17.65
CA LEU A 92 -15.82 8.31 16.75
C LEU A 92 -14.43 8.27 16.12
N GLU A 93 -14.40 8.05 14.82
CA GLU A 93 -13.16 7.97 14.04
C GLU A 93 -13.12 9.09 13.01
N ASP A 94 -11.96 9.64 12.77
CA ASP A 94 -11.73 10.60 11.69
C ASP A 94 -10.38 10.30 11.00
N THR A 95 -10.22 10.82 9.78
CA THR A 95 -8.99 10.62 8.99
C THR A 95 -8.46 11.96 8.53
N ILE A 96 -7.19 12.22 8.83
CA ILE A 96 -6.51 13.46 8.45
C ILE A 96 -5.19 13.17 7.74
N THR A 97 -4.65 14.20 7.07
CA THR A 97 -3.27 14.22 6.62
C THR A 97 -2.41 15.05 7.58
N LEU A 98 -1.08 14.78 7.63
CA LEU A 98 -0.16 15.59 8.44
C LEU A 98 -0.07 17.06 8.01
N ASP A 99 -0.48 17.37 6.78
CA ASP A 99 -0.52 18.73 6.24
C ASP A 99 -1.95 19.29 6.20
N THR A 100 -2.85 18.76 7.06
CA THR A 100 -4.24 19.23 7.16
C THR A 100 -4.33 20.71 7.48
N LYS A 101 -5.34 21.37 6.92
CA LYS A 101 -5.69 22.77 7.23
C LYS A 101 -6.93 22.88 8.14
N ASP A 102 -7.50 21.74 8.54
CA ASP A 102 -8.64 21.74 9.46
C ASP A 102 -8.21 22.27 10.82
N VAL A 103 -8.85 23.35 11.25
CA VAL A 103 -8.53 24.07 12.49
C VAL A 103 -8.60 23.17 13.74
N ARG A 104 -9.42 22.12 13.70
CA ARG A 104 -9.55 21.14 14.80
C ARG A 104 -8.30 20.29 14.98
N TYR A 105 -7.60 20.02 13.88
CA TYR A 105 -6.51 19.05 13.81
C TYR A 105 -5.15 19.64 13.50
N VAL A 106 -5.08 20.86 12.93
CA VAL A 106 -3.83 21.45 12.43
C VAL A 106 -2.73 21.52 13.50
N SER A 107 -3.11 21.92 14.73
CA SER A 107 -2.16 21.98 15.85
C SER A 107 -1.66 20.61 16.26
N TYR A 108 -2.56 19.64 16.35
CA TYR A 108 -2.22 18.26 16.70
C TYR A 108 -1.38 17.58 15.61
N ALA A 109 -1.75 17.73 14.34
CA ALA A 109 -0.97 17.22 13.20
C ALA A 109 0.45 17.80 13.19
N GLY A 110 0.62 19.06 13.56
CA GLY A 110 1.92 19.71 13.74
C GLY A 110 2.79 19.04 14.82
N MET A 111 2.21 18.72 15.98
CA MET A 111 2.91 18.01 17.05
C MET A 111 3.31 16.59 16.63
N VAL A 112 2.40 15.86 15.98
CA VAL A 112 2.68 14.53 15.45
C VAL A 112 3.79 14.57 14.40
N LYS A 113 3.73 15.54 13.49
CA LYS A 113 4.75 15.75 12.45
C LYS A 113 6.13 16.04 13.05
N ALA A 114 6.21 16.91 14.05
CA ALA A 114 7.45 17.22 14.76
C ALA A 114 8.06 15.95 15.38
N ARG A 115 7.24 15.16 16.07
CA ARG A 115 7.66 13.92 16.71
C ARG A 115 8.15 12.88 15.70
N LEU A 116 7.51 12.78 14.53
CA LEU A 116 7.96 11.92 13.44
C LEU A 116 9.31 12.36 12.87
N LEU A 117 9.49 13.67 12.65
CA LEU A 117 10.73 14.22 12.08
C LEU A 117 11.94 13.99 12.97
N GLU A 118 11.78 13.88 14.28
CA GLU A 118 12.85 13.53 15.23
C GLU A 118 13.38 12.11 15.01
N GLN A 119 12.52 11.19 14.57
CA GLN A 119 12.84 9.78 14.42
C GLN A 119 13.14 9.38 12.96
N TRP A 120 12.66 10.19 11.99
CA TRP A 120 12.79 9.88 10.58
C TRP A 120 14.17 10.23 10.04
N GLN A 121 14.82 9.24 9.46
CA GLN A 121 16.14 9.37 8.88
C GLN A 121 16.16 8.91 7.43
N TYR A 122 17.13 9.35 6.67
CA TYR A 122 17.42 8.79 5.36
C TYR A 122 18.49 7.70 5.54
N PRO A 123 18.20 6.42 5.22
CA PRO A 123 19.18 5.35 5.41
C PRO A 123 20.46 5.59 4.61
N GLU A 124 21.62 5.39 5.22
CA GLU A 124 22.91 5.61 4.55
C GLU A 124 23.07 4.73 3.30
N ALA A 125 22.70 3.43 3.40
CA ALA A 125 22.73 2.54 2.25
C ALA A 125 21.82 3.01 1.10
N ALA A 126 20.72 3.69 1.41
CA ALA A 126 19.84 4.27 0.36
C ALA A 126 20.49 5.51 -0.26
N LYS A 127 21.22 6.33 0.51
CA LYS A 127 21.96 7.49 0.00
C LYS A 127 23.12 7.06 -0.91
N GLU A 128 23.88 6.04 -0.49
CA GLU A 128 25.01 5.49 -1.25
C GLU A 128 24.56 4.93 -2.62
N ASN A 129 23.39 4.29 -2.64
CA ASN A 129 22.81 3.73 -3.85
C ASN A 129 21.89 4.71 -4.61
N LEU A 130 21.85 5.98 -4.20
CA LEU A 130 21.05 7.04 -4.84
C LEU A 130 19.56 6.67 -4.98
N LEU A 131 19.01 5.95 -3.99
CA LEU A 131 17.61 5.52 -4.02
C LEU A 131 16.71 6.65 -3.53
N GLU A 132 15.90 7.20 -4.41
CA GLU A 132 14.90 8.22 -4.12
C GLU A 132 13.49 7.65 -4.30
N GLY A 133 12.54 8.14 -3.52
CA GLY A 133 11.15 7.69 -3.63
C GLY A 133 10.25 8.39 -2.63
N ALA A 134 8.95 8.17 -2.78
CA ALA A 134 7.95 8.65 -1.85
C ALA A 134 7.02 7.51 -1.47
N LEU A 135 6.67 7.42 -0.19
CA LEU A 135 5.67 6.46 0.28
C LEU A 135 4.57 7.18 1.06
N VAL A 136 3.41 6.56 1.09
CA VAL A 136 2.26 7.02 1.87
C VAL A 136 1.89 5.95 2.88
N VAL A 137 1.85 6.33 4.14
CA VAL A 137 1.51 5.44 5.26
C VAL A 137 0.28 5.97 5.98
N LEU A 138 -0.64 5.07 6.32
CA LEU A 138 -1.74 5.32 7.23
C LEU A 138 -1.43 4.68 8.57
N PHE A 139 -1.48 5.46 9.64
CA PHE A 139 -1.39 4.93 11.01
C PHE A 139 -2.52 5.48 11.87
N SER A 140 -2.88 4.72 12.89
CA SER A 140 -4.04 5.00 13.74
C SER A 140 -3.59 5.23 15.17
N LEU A 141 -4.12 6.25 15.81
CA LEU A 141 -3.83 6.60 17.20
C LEU A 141 -5.12 6.58 18.04
N ASP A 142 -4.97 6.23 19.31
CA ASP A 142 -6.02 6.41 20.32
C ASP A 142 -5.91 7.81 20.97
N ARG A 143 -6.86 8.14 21.85
CA ARG A 143 -6.89 9.43 22.58
C ARG A 143 -5.64 9.70 23.42
N ARG A 144 -4.92 8.66 23.82
CA ARG A 144 -3.69 8.77 24.63
C ARG A 144 -2.44 8.93 23.76
N GLY A 145 -2.60 8.89 22.44
CA GLY A 145 -1.49 8.91 21.48
C GLY A 145 -0.83 7.55 21.28
N SER A 146 -1.45 6.46 21.76
CA SER A 146 -0.92 5.12 21.54
C SER A 146 -1.15 4.70 20.10
N LEU A 147 -0.14 4.08 19.50
CA LEU A 147 -0.21 3.57 18.13
C LEU A 147 -1.01 2.27 18.09
N LEU A 148 -2.16 2.30 17.39
CA LEU A 148 -3.06 1.16 17.25
C LEU A 148 -2.72 0.28 16.04
N GLY A 149 -2.18 0.88 14.98
CA GLY A 149 -1.84 0.15 13.76
C GLY A 149 -1.14 1.02 12.73
N ILE A 150 -0.44 0.37 11.78
CA ILE A 150 0.26 1.01 10.68
C ILE A 150 0.00 0.22 9.41
N ARG A 151 -0.25 0.91 8.29
CA ARG A 151 -0.41 0.30 6.96
C ARG A 151 0.21 1.19 5.89
N VAL A 152 1.02 0.61 5.01
CA VAL A 152 1.51 1.29 3.80
C VAL A 152 0.36 1.35 2.80
N LEU A 153 0.03 2.55 2.32
CA LEU A 153 -0.96 2.77 1.27
C LEU A 153 -0.32 2.79 -0.12
N ASP A 154 0.87 3.40 -0.20
CA ASP A 154 1.65 3.50 -1.43
C ASP A 154 3.14 3.34 -1.09
N SER A 155 3.83 2.43 -1.75
CA SER A 155 5.24 2.11 -1.50
C SER A 155 6.15 3.06 -2.25
N SER A 156 7.33 3.35 -1.70
CA SER A 156 8.38 4.11 -2.38
C SER A 156 9.01 3.36 -3.56
N GLY A 157 8.74 2.06 -3.70
CA GLY A 157 9.43 1.15 -4.62
C GLY A 157 10.72 0.56 -4.06
N TYR A 158 11.15 0.99 -2.88
CA TYR A 158 12.37 0.50 -2.22
C TYR A 158 12.09 0.09 -0.78
N ARG A 159 12.23 -1.20 -0.50
CA ARG A 159 11.93 -1.78 0.81
C ARG A 159 12.68 -1.08 1.96
N ILE A 160 13.93 -0.67 1.73
CA ILE A 160 14.77 0.02 2.73
C ILE A 160 14.18 1.38 3.16
N LEU A 161 13.55 2.12 2.23
CA LEU A 161 12.88 3.39 2.51
C LEU A 161 11.55 3.17 3.23
N ASP A 162 10.80 2.16 2.81
CA ASP A 162 9.52 1.81 3.42
C ASP A 162 9.70 1.32 4.86
N GLU A 163 10.67 0.42 5.09
CA GLU A 163 11.01 -0.10 6.42
C GLU A 163 11.45 1.03 7.37
N GLU A 164 12.24 1.98 6.88
CA GLU A 164 12.69 3.13 7.67
C GLU A 164 11.52 4.02 8.11
N ALA A 165 10.60 4.35 7.21
CA ALA A 165 9.41 5.13 7.56
C ALA A 165 8.54 4.40 8.61
N LEU A 166 8.35 3.10 8.45
CA LEU A 166 7.62 2.28 9.44
C LEU A 166 8.34 2.22 10.77
N ARG A 167 9.68 2.15 10.78
CA ARG A 167 10.51 2.23 11.99
C ARG A 167 10.34 3.58 12.67
N ALA A 168 10.41 4.67 11.90
CA ALA A 168 10.27 6.03 12.43
C ALA A 168 8.91 6.23 13.13
N ILE A 169 7.81 5.75 12.53
CA ILE A 169 6.47 5.84 13.14
C ILE A 169 6.41 5.04 14.45
N ARG A 170 6.97 3.82 14.48
CA ARG A 170 6.97 2.99 15.71
C ARG A 170 7.82 3.61 16.82
N GLN A 171 8.96 4.22 16.48
CA GLN A 171 9.84 4.87 17.46
C GLN A 171 9.33 6.23 17.93
N ALA A 172 8.53 6.91 17.10
CA ALA A 172 7.87 8.15 17.50
C ALA A 172 6.76 7.91 18.53
N ALA A 173 6.20 6.70 18.61
CA ALA A 173 5.19 6.35 19.61
C ALA A 173 5.79 6.24 21.04
N PRO A 174 5.05 6.62 22.09
CA PRO A 174 3.72 7.22 22.03
C PRO A 174 3.75 8.67 21.53
N PHE A 175 2.72 9.04 20.77
CA PHE A 175 2.49 10.41 20.32
C PHE A 175 1.83 11.26 21.44
N PRO A 176 1.75 12.58 21.30
CA PRO A 176 0.98 13.41 22.22
C PRO A 176 -0.48 12.95 22.31
N ALA A 177 -1.07 13.05 23.50
CA ALA A 177 -2.48 12.81 23.68
C ALA A 177 -3.33 13.83 22.89
N PHE A 178 -4.55 13.44 22.48
CA PHE A 178 -5.42 14.33 21.74
C PHE A 178 -5.79 15.56 22.59
N PRO A 179 -5.68 16.77 22.03
CA PRO A 179 -6.17 17.96 22.69
C PRO A 179 -7.70 17.96 22.74
N GLY A 180 -8.28 18.78 23.60
CA GLY A 180 -9.75 18.86 23.76
C GLY A 180 -10.52 19.24 22.49
N SER A 181 -9.86 19.88 21.51
CA SER A 181 -10.43 20.16 20.19
C SER A 181 -10.65 18.92 19.32
N VAL A 182 -9.97 17.81 19.63
CA VAL A 182 -10.07 16.52 18.91
C VAL A 182 -11.04 15.62 19.65
N ALA A 183 -12.30 15.61 19.21
CA ALA A 183 -13.38 14.92 19.89
C ALA A 183 -13.51 13.43 19.53
N VAL A 184 -12.64 12.89 18.66
CA VAL A 184 -12.69 11.50 18.23
C VAL A 184 -12.01 10.55 19.23
N SER A 185 -12.39 9.28 19.21
CA SER A 185 -11.76 8.22 20.01
C SER A 185 -10.57 7.59 19.30
N ARG A 186 -10.60 7.60 17.97
CA ARG A 186 -9.52 7.11 17.11
C ARG A 186 -9.28 8.09 15.97
N LEU A 187 -8.01 8.35 15.69
CA LEU A 187 -7.61 9.22 14.60
C LEU A 187 -6.69 8.47 13.65
N HIS A 188 -7.08 8.43 12.39
CA HIS A 188 -6.27 7.89 11.31
C HIS A 188 -5.47 9.02 10.68
N ILE A 189 -4.16 8.86 10.59
CA ILE A 189 -3.26 9.89 10.07
C ILE A 189 -2.56 9.34 8.84
N GLN A 190 -2.76 10.02 7.72
CA GLN A 190 -2.04 9.75 6.49
C GLN A 190 -0.79 10.63 6.44
N ALA A 191 0.38 9.97 6.42
CA ALA A 191 1.69 10.63 6.33
C ALA A 191 2.35 10.29 5.00
N ARG A 192 2.86 11.30 4.32
CA ARG A 192 3.71 11.14 3.13
C ARG A 192 5.16 11.37 3.52
N PHE A 193 6.04 10.43 3.16
CA PHE A 193 7.48 10.49 3.34
C PHE A 193 8.13 10.64 1.97
N ASP A 194 8.84 11.74 1.74
CA ASP A 194 9.55 12.02 0.50
C ASP A 194 11.07 11.91 0.74
N TYR A 195 11.69 10.87 0.20
CA TYR A 195 13.14 10.67 0.22
C TYR A 195 13.76 11.27 -1.04
N ARG A 196 14.45 12.40 -0.89
CA ARG A 196 15.13 13.09 -1.99
C ARG A 196 16.55 13.45 -1.61
N LEU A 197 17.48 13.21 -2.50
CA LEU A 197 18.87 13.61 -2.34
C LEU A 197 19.00 15.10 -2.68
N LYS A 198 19.55 15.88 -1.76
CA LYS A 198 19.88 17.27 -2.06
C LYS A 198 20.99 17.27 -3.09
N ALA A 199 20.76 17.82 -4.29
CA ALA A 199 21.79 18.04 -5.28
C ALA A 199 22.95 18.81 -4.62
N ARG A 200 24.16 18.23 -4.64
CA ARG A 200 25.36 18.89 -4.15
C ARG A 200 25.55 20.16 -4.97
N ARG A 201 25.27 21.34 -4.40
CA ARG A 201 25.52 22.63 -5.04
C ARG A 201 27.02 22.63 -5.42
N ARG A 202 27.33 22.46 -6.70
CA ARG A 202 28.70 22.68 -7.20
C ARG A 202 29.02 24.13 -6.89
N ILE A 203 29.91 24.37 -5.93
CA ILE A 203 30.51 25.66 -5.71
C ILE A 203 31.38 25.89 -6.97
N PRO A 204 31.09 26.92 -7.79
CA PRO A 204 31.96 27.21 -8.94
C PRO A 204 33.34 27.52 -8.44
N PRO A 205 34.41 27.06 -9.12
CA PRO A 205 35.76 27.39 -8.74
C PRO A 205 35.92 28.92 -8.73
N ARG A 206 36.43 29.46 -7.63
CA ARG A 206 36.84 30.87 -7.56
C ARG A 206 37.94 31.07 -8.59
N ARG A 207 37.66 31.96 -9.56
CA ARG A 207 38.72 32.51 -10.47
C ARG A 207 39.61 33.48 -9.70
#